data_f6553624b8d9d9c3e4fa2391a83cb361
#
_entry.id   f6553624b8d9d9c3e4fa2391a83cb361
#
_cell.length_a   1.000
_cell.length_b   1.000
_cell.length_c   1.000
_cell.angle_alpha   90.00
_cell.angle_beta   90.00
_cell.angle_gamma   90.00
#
_symmetry.space_group_name_H-M   'P 1'
#
loop_
_entity.id
_entity.type
_entity.pdbx_description
1 polymer ?
#
loop_
_entity_poly.entity_id
_entity_poly.type
_entity_poly.pdbx_seq_one_letter_code
_entity_poly.pdbx_strand_id
1 'polypeptide(L)'
;DLIIDALLGTGFSGDTIREPFATWITLSDQSNLPIVAADVPSGFSAQTGSAATPCIRAAHTVTMIALKTGLTHPNAQKYCGTIRVAPLIDTTPYLA
;
A
#
# COMPACT_ATOMS: atom_id res chain seq x y z
N ASP A 1 15.60 -8.00 -9.63
CA ASP A 1 15.05 -8.22 -8.28
C ASP A 1 14.01 -7.16 -7.94
N LEU A 2 13.07 -7.49 -7.09
CA LEU A 2 12.07 -6.57 -6.58
C LEU A 2 11.77 -6.88 -5.12
N ILE A 3 11.10 -5.92 -4.46
CA ILE A 3 10.65 -6.09 -3.08
C ILE A 3 9.14 -6.18 -3.09
N ILE A 4 8.59 -7.12 -2.31
CA ILE A 4 7.16 -7.19 -2.05
C ILE A 4 6.91 -6.67 -0.65
N ASP A 5 6.10 -5.60 -0.54
CA ASP A 5 5.74 -4.98 0.72
C ASP A 5 4.43 -5.57 1.22
N ALA A 6 4.52 -6.37 2.27
CA ALA A 6 3.37 -6.95 2.96
C ALA A 6 3.51 -6.79 4.47
N LEU A 7 4.17 -5.72 4.92
CA LEU A 7 4.47 -5.51 6.34
C LEU A 7 3.25 -5.09 7.14
N LEU A 8 2.52 -4.09 6.63
CA LEU A 8 1.32 -3.56 7.26
C LEU A 8 0.18 -3.65 6.25
N GLY A 9 -1.02 -3.77 6.72
CA GLY A 9 -2.19 -3.87 5.85
C GLY A 9 -3.07 -2.63 5.93
N THR A 10 -4.33 -2.80 5.53
CA THR A 10 -5.32 -1.73 5.51
C THR A 10 -5.74 -1.26 6.91
N GLY A 11 -5.46 -2.05 7.94
CA GLY A 11 -5.81 -1.68 9.32
C GLY A 11 -4.93 -0.63 9.95
N PHE A 12 -3.84 -0.23 9.26
CA PHE A 12 -2.94 0.78 9.80
C PHE A 12 -3.61 2.16 9.81
N SER A 13 -3.41 2.89 10.89
CA SER A 13 -3.79 4.30 11.01
C SER A 13 -2.77 5.02 11.89
N GLY A 14 -2.63 6.34 11.68
CA GLY A 14 -1.71 7.17 12.46
C GLY A 14 -0.69 7.88 11.58
N ASP A 15 0.19 8.65 12.22
CA ASP A 15 1.16 9.50 11.55
C ASP A 15 2.59 8.96 11.62
N THR A 16 2.85 8.00 12.50
CA THR A 16 4.18 7.45 12.71
C THR A 16 4.13 5.93 12.67
N ILE A 17 5.26 5.35 12.26
CA ILE A 17 5.42 3.91 12.17
C ILE A 17 6.34 3.45 13.30
N ARG A 18 5.90 2.44 14.05
CA ARG A 18 6.71 1.85 15.12
C ARG A 18 7.82 0.98 14.55
N GLU A 19 8.87 0.80 15.34
CA GLU A 19 9.91 -0.18 15.02
C GLU A 19 9.42 -1.61 15.29
N PRO A 20 9.92 -2.61 14.56
CA PRO A 20 11.00 -2.52 13.54
C PRO A 20 10.52 -2.08 12.15
N PHE A 21 9.23 -1.84 11.97
CA PHE A 21 8.66 -1.57 10.66
C PHE A 21 9.22 -0.31 10.02
N ALA A 22 9.44 0.75 10.83
CA ALA A 22 10.00 2.00 10.33
C ALA A 22 11.38 1.79 9.69
N THR A 23 12.24 1.01 10.33
CA THR A 23 13.56 0.69 9.78
C THR A 23 13.44 -0.13 8.50
N TRP A 24 12.57 -1.13 8.46
CA TRP A 24 12.39 -1.96 7.28
C TRP A 24 11.87 -1.16 6.09
N ILE A 25 10.94 -0.24 6.33
CA ILE A 25 10.43 0.65 5.27
C ILE A 25 11.54 1.53 4.73
N THR A 26 12.33 2.14 5.61
CA THR A 26 13.44 3.01 5.20
C THR A 26 14.47 2.25 4.38
N LEU A 27 14.86 1.04 4.81
CA LEU A 27 15.82 0.22 4.09
C LEU A 27 15.27 -0.19 2.71
N SER A 28 14.00 -0.50 2.62
CA SER A 28 13.37 -0.85 1.34
C SER A 28 13.42 0.32 0.36
N ASP A 29 13.09 1.54 0.82
CA ASP A 29 13.16 2.72 -0.03
C ASP A 29 14.60 3.03 -0.47
N GLN A 30 15.58 2.82 0.40
CA GLN A 30 16.98 3.09 0.10
C GLN A 30 17.61 2.06 -0.85
N SER A 31 16.98 0.91 -1.04
CA SER A 31 17.50 -0.16 -1.87
C SER A 31 17.51 0.19 -3.36
N ASN A 32 16.70 1.15 -3.78
CA ASN A 32 16.45 1.50 -5.19
C ASN A 32 15.87 0.36 -6.03
N LEU A 33 15.37 -0.69 -5.38
CA LEU A 33 14.64 -1.76 -6.05
C LEU A 33 13.17 -1.37 -6.23
N PRO A 34 12.53 -1.82 -7.31
CA PRO A 34 11.09 -1.60 -7.44
C PRO A 34 10.34 -2.35 -6.34
N ILE A 35 9.31 -1.71 -5.79
CA ILE A 35 8.51 -2.25 -4.70
C ILE A 35 7.09 -2.48 -5.21
N VAL A 36 6.57 -3.70 -4.98
CA VAL A 36 5.19 -4.04 -5.23
C VAL A 36 4.50 -4.16 -3.88
N ALA A 37 3.53 -3.29 -3.63
CA ALA A 37 2.79 -3.33 -2.38
C ALA A 37 1.62 -4.29 -2.47
N ALA A 38 1.47 -5.12 -1.46
CA ALA A 38 0.33 -6.01 -1.30
C ALA A 38 -0.75 -5.28 -0.51
N ASP A 39 -1.87 -5.05 -1.14
CA ASP A 39 -3.06 -4.36 -0.67
C ASP A 39 -2.90 -2.84 -0.61
N VAL A 40 -2.03 -2.32 0.24
CA VAL A 40 -1.63 -0.90 0.27
C VAL A 40 -0.16 -0.81 0.67
N PRO A 41 0.55 0.25 0.23
CA PRO A 41 1.91 0.46 0.72
C PRO A 41 1.93 0.62 2.24
N SER A 42 2.89 -0.01 2.90
CA SER A 42 2.99 0.08 4.36
C SER A 42 3.21 1.52 4.80
N GLY A 43 2.36 2.01 5.67
CA GLY A 43 2.32 3.38 6.13
C GLY A 43 1.32 4.28 5.41
N PHE A 44 0.68 3.80 4.34
CA PHE A 44 -0.35 4.54 3.62
C PHE A 44 -1.73 4.19 4.18
N SER A 45 -2.56 5.20 4.40
CA SER A 45 -3.93 4.98 4.90
C SER A 45 -4.88 4.67 3.75
N ALA A 46 -5.45 3.47 3.77
CA ALA A 46 -6.46 3.07 2.79
C ALA A 46 -7.76 3.85 2.93
N GLN A 47 -7.98 4.49 4.06
CA GLN A 47 -9.22 5.25 4.31
C GLN A 47 -9.09 6.70 3.90
N THR A 48 -8.00 7.35 4.26
CA THR A 48 -7.84 8.80 4.12
C THR A 48 -6.92 9.22 2.97
N GLY A 49 -6.06 8.34 2.49
CA GLY A 49 -5.04 8.69 1.52
C GLY A 49 -3.85 9.43 2.10
N SER A 50 -3.73 9.46 3.43
CA SER A 50 -2.60 10.07 4.11
C SER A 50 -1.46 9.07 4.26
N ALA A 51 -0.23 9.57 4.26
CA ALA A 51 0.95 8.76 4.47
C ALA A 51 1.57 9.07 5.83
N ALA A 52 1.90 8.01 6.58
CA ALA A 52 2.70 8.15 7.80
C ALA A 52 4.18 8.32 7.44
N THR A 53 5.01 8.54 8.44
CA THR A 53 6.45 8.65 8.24
C THR A 53 7.17 7.55 9.03
N PRO A 54 7.97 6.71 8.37
CA PRO A 54 8.15 6.59 6.93
C PRO A 54 6.98 5.86 6.25
N CYS A 55 6.90 5.96 4.92
CA CYS A 55 5.88 5.27 4.14
C CYS A 55 6.54 4.70 2.88
N ILE A 56 6.18 3.47 2.53
CA ILE A 56 6.65 2.83 1.30
C ILE A 56 6.17 3.63 0.08
N ARG A 57 7.06 3.78 -0.89
CA ARG A 57 6.72 4.30 -2.22
C ARG A 57 6.80 3.15 -3.21
N ALA A 58 5.65 2.60 -3.52
CA ALA A 58 5.55 1.45 -4.40
C ALA A 58 5.55 1.87 -5.87
N ALA A 59 6.15 1.04 -6.72
CA ALA A 59 5.99 1.18 -8.16
C ALA A 59 4.62 0.67 -8.61
N HIS A 60 4.14 -0.36 -7.96
CA HIS A 60 2.81 -0.95 -8.19
C HIS A 60 2.18 -1.33 -6.87
N THR A 61 0.87 -1.19 -6.78
CA THR A 61 0.07 -1.67 -5.66
C THR A 61 -1.01 -2.60 -6.20
N VAL A 62 -1.04 -3.83 -5.65
CA VAL A 62 -2.09 -4.79 -5.96
C VAL A 62 -3.03 -4.82 -4.76
N THR A 63 -4.14 -4.09 -4.85
CA THR A 63 -5.12 -4.06 -3.77
C THR A 63 -6.08 -5.22 -3.90
N MET A 64 -6.48 -5.78 -2.75
CA MET A 64 -7.24 -7.02 -2.71
C MET A 64 -8.74 -6.73 -2.74
N ILE A 65 -9.46 -7.53 -3.51
CA ILE A 65 -10.94 -7.58 -3.61
C ILE A 65 -11.53 -6.31 -4.23
N ALA A 66 -11.26 -5.12 -3.68
CA ALA A 66 -11.88 -3.89 -4.15
C ALA A 66 -10.96 -2.70 -3.93
N LEU A 67 -11.18 -1.63 -4.71
CA LEU A 67 -10.47 -0.37 -4.55
C LEU A 67 -10.92 0.30 -3.25
N LYS A 68 -9.96 0.71 -2.41
CA LYS A 68 -10.23 1.41 -1.16
C LYS A 68 -10.31 2.91 -1.39
N THR A 69 -11.06 3.62 -0.54
CA THR A 69 -11.27 5.06 -0.67
C THR A 69 -9.97 5.85 -0.73
N GLY A 70 -9.01 5.54 0.15
CA GLY A 70 -7.72 6.24 0.17
C GLY A 70 -6.91 6.09 -1.11
N LEU A 71 -7.11 5.00 -1.87
CA LEU A 71 -6.41 4.78 -3.12
C LEU A 71 -6.89 5.68 -4.26
N THR A 72 -8.02 6.33 -4.09
CA THR A 72 -8.53 7.32 -5.05
C THR A 72 -8.06 8.75 -4.73
N HIS A 73 -7.37 8.95 -3.60
CA HIS A 73 -6.85 10.24 -3.20
C HIS A 73 -5.71 10.69 -4.12
N PRO A 74 -5.54 12.01 -4.37
CA PRO A 74 -4.44 12.50 -5.23
C PRO A 74 -3.05 12.04 -4.77
N ASN A 75 -2.83 11.86 -3.47
CA ASN A 75 -1.55 11.36 -2.94
C ASN A 75 -1.27 9.89 -3.29
N ALA A 76 -2.29 9.13 -3.68
CA ALA A 76 -2.12 7.70 -3.91
C ALA A 76 -1.09 7.44 -5.01
N GLN A 77 -1.05 8.24 -6.05
CA GLN A 77 -0.10 8.03 -7.14
C GLN A 77 1.35 8.10 -6.65
N LYS A 78 1.64 9.00 -5.70
CA LYS A 78 2.99 9.17 -5.16
C LYS A 78 3.46 7.93 -4.39
N TYR A 79 2.56 7.31 -3.61
CA TYR A 79 2.91 6.19 -2.73
C TYR A 79 2.53 4.83 -3.29
N CYS A 80 1.49 4.76 -4.10
CA CYS A 80 0.96 3.48 -4.59
C CYS A 80 1.44 3.13 -6.00
N GLY A 81 1.90 4.13 -6.77
CA GLY A 81 2.23 3.91 -8.16
C GLY A 81 1.02 3.46 -8.97
N THR A 82 1.23 2.52 -9.87
CA THR A 82 0.13 1.93 -10.64
C THR A 82 -0.67 0.99 -9.76
N ILE A 83 -1.97 1.22 -9.67
CA ILE A 83 -2.87 0.44 -8.81
C ILE A 83 -3.65 -0.56 -9.65
N ARG A 84 -3.66 -1.81 -9.19
CA ARG A 84 -4.46 -2.88 -9.78
C ARG A 84 -5.30 -3.54 -8.69
N VAL A 85 -6.54 -3.90 -9.03
CA VAL A 85 -7.42 -4.62 -8.12
C VAL A 85 -7.34 -6.10 -8.43
N ALA A 86 -7.01 -6.90 -7.40
CA ALA A 86 -6.99 -8.35 -7.51
C ALA A 86 -8.20 -8.92 -6.77
N PRO A 87 -9.25 -9.35 -7.49
CA PRO A 87 -10.38 -10.00 -6.83
C PRO A 87 -9.96 -11.40 -6.40
N LEU A 88 -9.88 -11.63 -5.09
CA LEU A 88 -9.49 -12.92 -4.54
C LEU A 88 -10.57 -13.97 -4.66
N ILE A 89 -11.80 -13.53 -4.87
CA ILE A 89 -12.96 -14.40 -5.10
C ILE A 89 -13.77 -13.82 -6.26
N ASP A 90 -14.62 -14.65 -6.87
CA ASP A 90 -15.57 -14.15 -7.86
C ASP A 90 -16.67 -13.37 -7.12
N THR A 91 -16.65 -12.05 -7.26
CA THR A 91 -17.61 -11.17 -6.60
C THR A 91 -18.86 -10.92 -7.45
N THR A 92 -18.88 -11.38 -8.71
CA THR A 92 -19.98 -11.14 -9.64
C THR A 92 -21.35 -11.49 -9.05
N PRO A 93 -21.52 -12.61 -8.32
CA PRO A 93 -22.83 -12.95 -7.73
C PRO A 93 -23.32 -11.97 -6.67
N TYR A 94 -22.44 -11.12 -6.15
CA TYR A 94 -22.72 -10.19 -5.04
C TYR A 94 -22.84 -8.74 -5.51
N LEU A 95 -22.56 -8.47 -6.78
CA LEU A 95 -22.57 -7.13 -7.38
C LEU A 95 -23.80 -6.96 -8.26
N ALA A 96 -24.96 -7.10 -7.67
CA ALA A 96 -26.22 -7.03 -8.42
C ALA A 96 -26.62 -5.58 -8.75
#